data_0f20b9937bc629df029cf6bab6d5572a
#
_entry.id   0f20b9937bc629df029cf6bab6d5572a
#
_cell.length_a   1.000
_cell.length_b   1.000
_cell.length_c   1.000
_cell.angle_alpha   90.00
_cell.angle_beta   90.00
_cell.angle_gamma   90.00
#
_symmetry.space_group_name_H-M   'P 1'
#
loop_
_entity.id
_entity.type
_entity.pdbx_description
1 polymer ?
#
loop_
_entity_poly.entity_id
_entity_poly.type
_entity_poly.pdbx_seq_one_letter_code
_entity_poly.pdbx_strand_id
1 'polypeptide(L)'
;MRKYGLILILFLLSGCFENESVEQIEGESMGTSYSINVLGDERIEQDIIDTRLVEINDTFSTWQEDSELSQLNRAPVDEWIGVSSELYSMLKQSVEIYQQTDGYFDPGIGRLIDLWGFGASGGRTEVPKREEIEQAFENSSIRYLLMEDGRVKKTRNIHINLSAIAKGYAVDEVARLIKMSGIKNFLVEIGGEVVALGNNRGDDWIVGVERPDNKAPIPIVLKLSLIHI
;
A
#
# COMPACT_ATOMS: atom_id res chain seq x y z
N MET A 1 5.43 71.93 -40.62
CA MET A 1 4.57 70.71 -40.52
C MET A 1 5.42 69.60 -39.93
N ARG A 2 5.28 69.34 -38.61
CA ARG A 2 6.07 68.33 -37.84
C ARG A 2 5.27 67.02 -37.83
N LYS A 3 5.80 65.97 -38.45
CA LYS A 3 5.24 64.61 -38.38
C LYS A 3 5.72 63.96 -37.13
N TYR A 4 4.82 63.71 -36.18
CA TYR A 4 5.10 62.87 -34.96
C TYR A 4 4.92 61.41 -35.34
N GLY A 5 6.03 60.64 -35.36
CA GLY A 5 5.98 59.20 -35.50
C GLY A 5 5.60 58.59 -34.15
N LEU A 6 4.49 57.89 -34.14
CA LEU A 6 4.02 57.10 -33.00
C LEU A 6 4.79 55.77 -32.96
N ILE A 7 5.72 55.62 -32.02
CA ILE A 7 6.43 54.35 -31.79
C ILE A 7 5.52 53.51 -30.90
N LEU A 8 4.91 52.49 -31.49
CA LEU A 8 4.13 51.45 -30.78
C LEU A 8 5.11 50.43 -30.20
N ILE A 9 5.38 50.52 -28.88
CA ILE A 9 6.18 49.51 -28.16
C ILE A 9 5.26 48.33 -27.88
N LEU A 10 5.41 47.24 -28.64
CA LEU A 10 4.78 45.97 -28.40
C LEU A 10 5.54 45.30 -27.24
N PHE A 11 4.99 45.35 -26.01
CA PHE A 11 5.43 44.51 -24.91
C PHE A 11 5.00 43.08 -25.23
N LEU A 12 5.94 42.26 -25.71
CA LEU A 12 5.81 40.82 -25.75
C LEU A 12 5.91 40.33 -24.30
N LEU A 13 4.76 40.16 -23.69
CA LEU A 13 4.65 39.35 -22.46
C LEU A 13 4.89 37.88 -22.86
N SER A 14 6.15 37.48 -22.95
CA SER A 14 6.53 36.10 -22.89
C SER A 14 6.25 35.62 -21.47
N GLY A 15 5.02 35.19 -21.22
CA GLY A 15 4.71 34.35 -20.05
C GLY A 15 5.53 33.08 -20.22
N CYS A 16 6.56 32.92 -19.41
CA CYS A 16 7.14 31.62 -19.17
C CYS A 16 6.02 30.75 -18.58
N PHE A 17 5.43 29.87 -19.34
CA PHE A 17 4.77 28.71 -18.82
C PHE A 17 5.91 27.87 -18.23
N GLU A 18 6.14 27.95 -16.93
CA GLU A 18 6.91 26.97 -16.21
C GLU A 18 6.15 25.64 -16.38
N ASN A 19 6.65 24.81 -17.28
CA ASN A 19 6.22 23.44 -17.37
C ASN A 19 6.77 22.75 -16.10
N GLU A 20 5.93 22.61 -15.07
CA GLU A 20 6.27 21.80 -13.92
C GLU A 20 6.79 20.44 -14.40
N SER A 21 8.00 20.11 -14.02
CA SER A 21 8.58 18.82 -14.38
C SER A 21 7.84 17.70 -13.63
N VAL A 22 7.46 16.65 -14.35
CA VAL A 22 7.02 15.40 -13.71
C VAL A 22 8.26 14.55 -13.48
N GLU A 23 8.51 14.18 -12.25
CA GLU A 23 9.47 13.14 -11.90
C GLU A 23 8.72 11.84 -11.67
N GLN A 24 9.19 10.77 -12.28
CA GLN A 24 8.67 9.43 -12.10
C GLN A 24 9.72 8.57 -11.40
N ILE A 25 9.32 7.93 -10.31
CA ILE A 25 10.14 7.00 -9.53
C ILE A 25 9.45 5.65 -9.61
N GLU A 26 10.16 4.63 -10.02
CA GLU A 26 9.64 3.27 -10.19
C GLU A 26 10.56 2.25 -9.53
N GLY A 27 9.98 1.16 -9.04
CA GLY A 27 10.74 0.07 -8.45
C GLY A 27 9.86 -1.14 -8.16
N GLU A 28 10.45 -2.10 -7.45
CA GLU A 28 9.78 -3.34 -7.05
C GLU A 28 9.86 -3.51 -5.53
N SER A 29 8.74 -3.81 -4.89
CA SER A 29 8.65 -4.14 -3.48
C SER A 29 7.40 -4.97 -3.19
N MET A 30 7.36 -5.66 -2.05
CA MET A 30 6.18 -6.42 -1.59
C MET A 30 5.63 -7.42 -2.63
N GLY A 31 6.51 -7.96 -3.51
CA GLY A 31 6.14 -8.90 -4.57
C GLY A 31 5.39 -8.26 -5.75
N THR A 32 5.45 -6.94 -5.90
CA THR A 32 4.83 -6.18 -6.99
C THR A 32 5.70 -4.98 -7.38
N SER A 33 5.30 -4.25 -8.42
CA SER A 33 5.90 -2.95 -8.76
C SER A 33 5.27 -1.81 -7.98
N TYR A 34 6.00 -0.69 -7.88
CA TYR A 34 5.47 0.59 -7.46
C TYR A 34 5.80 1.67 -8.49
N SER A 35 4.96 2.69 -8.56
CA SER A 35 5.15 3.88 -9.39
C SER A 35 4.72 5.14 -8.63
N ILE A 36 5.57 6.15 -8.66
CA ILE A 36 5.35 7.41 -7.99
C ILE A 36 5.55 8.54 -9.01
N ASN A 37 4.55 9.39 -9.16
CA ASN A 37 4.64 10.58 -9.97
C ASN A 37 4.60 11.80 -9.05
N VAL A 38 5.62 12.64 -9.09
CA VAL A 38 5.68 13.90 -8.34
C VAL A 38 5.77 15.09 -9.29
N LEU A 39 5.10 16.19 -8.94
CA LEU A 39 5.13 17.44 -9.68
C LEU A 39 5.66 18.57 -8.79
N GLY A 40 6.49 19.41 -9.35
CA GLY A 40 7.10 20.56 -8.70
C GLY A 40 8.62 20.49 -8.75
N ASP A 41 9.27 21.36 -7.98
CA ASP A 41 10.72 21.47 -7.91
C ASP A 41 11.33 20.68 -6.74
N GLU A 42 10.49 20.34 -5.74
CA GLU A 42 10.90 19.52 -4.60
C GLU A 42 11.16 18.08 -5.07
N ARG A 43 12.11 17.43 -4.40
CA ARG A 43 12.55 16.07 -4.73
C ARG A 43 12.51 15.17 -3.50
N ILE A 44 12.34 13.89 -3.75
CA ILE A 44 12.55 12.83 -2.77
C ILE A 44 13.49 11.79 -3.39
N GLU A 45 14.51 11.43 -2.63
CA GLU A 45 15.45 10.39 -3.08
C GLU A 45 14.77 9.02 -3.04
N GLN A 46 14.93 8.24 -4.11
CA GLN A 46 14.37 6.89 -4.23
C GLN A 46 14.81 5.98 -3.08
N ASP A 47 16.06 6.09 -2.64
CA ASP A 47 16.61 5.29 -1.55
C ASP A 47 15.82 5.45 -0.23
N ILE A 48 15.20 6.61 0.01
CA ILE A 48 14.36 6.84 1.19
C ILE A 48 13.08 5.99 1.09
N ILE A 49 12.51 5.93 -0.10
CA ILE A 49 11.30 5.14 -0.40
C ILE A 49 11.63 3.66 -0.30
N ASP A 50 12.68 3.21 -0.97
CA ASP A 50 13.11 1.81 -0.99
C ASP A 50 13.42 1.31 0.42
N THR A 51 14.14 2.11 1.21
CA THR A 51 14.45 1.79 2.62
C THR A 51 13.16 1.59 3.41
N ARG A 52 12.18 2.49 3.28
CA ARG A 52 10.91 2.37 4.00
C ARG A 52 10.11 1.15 3.57
N LEU A 53 10.08 0.84 2.30
CA LEU A 53 9.40 -0.35 1.78
C LEU A 53 10.06 -1.65 2.25
N VAL A 54 11.39 -1.66 2.40
CA VAL A 54 12.13 -2.79 3.01
C VAL A 54 11.72 -2.95 4.47
N GLU A 55 11.71 -1.89 5.28
CA GLU A 55 11.27 -1.93 6.69
C GLU A 55 9.85 -2.47 6.84
N ILE A 56 8.94 -2.06 5.96
CA ILE A 56 7.55 -2.55 5.92
C ILE A 56 7.51 -4.05 5.62
N ASN A 57 8.31 -4.51 4.66
CA ASN A 57 8.45 -5.94 4.37
C ASN A 57 9.01 -6.74 5.56
N ASP A 58 10.06 -6.22 6.21
CA ASP A 58 10.68 -6.84 7.38
C ASP A 58 9.69 -6.95 8.56
N THR A 59 8.68 -6.08 8.58
CA THR A 59 7.64 -6.11 9.62
C THR A 59 6.46 -7.02 9.24
N PHE A 60 5.92 -6.92 8.02
CA PHE A 60 4.60 -7.48 7.69
C PHE A 60 4.61 -8.66 6.73
N SER A 61 5.76 -9.03 6.14
CA SER A 61 5.82 -10.10 5.15
C SER A 61 5.54 -11.47 5.79
N THR A 62 4.76 -12.30 5.10
CA THR A 62 4.67 -13.74 5.37
C THR A 62 5.57 -14.57 4.46
N TRP A 63 6.26 -13.93 3.51
CA TRP A 63 7.18 -14.54 2.55
C TRP A 63 8.63 -14.53 3.04
N GLN A 64 8.97 -13.57 3.90
CA GLN A 64 10.28 -13.49 4.55
C GLN A 64 10.22 -14.22 5.88
N GLU A 65 11.05 -15.25 6.06
CA GLU A 65 11.08 -16.05 7.27
C GLU A 65 11.47 -15.22 8.51
N ASP A 66 12.35 -14.24 8.32
CA ASP A 66 12.87 -13.40 9.42
C ASP A 66 12.03 -12.14 9.67
N SER A 67 10.93 -11.93 8.94
CA SER A 67 10.02 -10.83 9.23
C SER A 67 9.40 -10.97 10.62
N GLU A 68 9.05 -9.84 11.22
CA GLU A 68 8.46 -9.82 12.56
C GLU A 68 7.13 -10.60 12.60
N LEU A 69 6.28 -10.43 11.58
CA LEU A 69 5.01 -11.18 11.46
C LEU A 69 5.25 -12.68 11.32
N SER A 70 6.25 -13.11 10.54
CA SER A 70 6.60 -14.52 10.39
C SER A 70 7.11 -15.12 11.71
N GLN A 71 7.89 -14.36 12.49
CA GLN A 71 8.31 -14.75 13.82
C GLN A 71 7.11 -14.90 14.78
N LEU A 72 6.19 -13.92 14.78
CA LEU A 72 4.94 -14.01 15.55
C LEU A 72 4.10 -15.22 15.15
N ASN A 73 3.99 -15.52 13.87
CA ASN A 73 3.27 -16.68 13.38
C ASN A 73 3.84 -18.01 13.92
N ARG A 74 5.17 -18.10 14.07
CA ARG A 74 5.86 -19.27 14.64
C ARG A 74 5.90 -19.29 16.17
N ALA A 75 5.58 -18.16 16.82
CA ALA A 75 5.61 -18.09 18.28
C ALA A 75 4.65 -19.11 18.94
N PRO A 76 4.94 -19.60 20.16
CA PRO A 76 4.09 -20.51 20.88
C PRO A 76 2.68 -19.96 21.14
N VAL A 77 1.72 -20.86 21.30
CA VAL A 77 0.37 -20.53 21.78
C VAL A 77 0.42 -20.23 23.27
N ASP A 78 -0.45 -19.33 23.73
CA ASP A 78 -0.61 -18.92 25.13
C ASP A 78 0.60 -18.18 25.76
N GLU A 79 1.58 -17.76 24.96
CA GLU A 79 2.68 -16.91 25.39
C GLU A 79 2.49 -15.44 24.93
N TRP A 80 2.82 -14.50 25.83
CA TRP A 80 2.87 -13.08 25.51
C TRP A 80 4.18 -12.73 24.79
N ILE A 81 4.06 -12.25 23.56
CA ILE A 81 5.17 -11.85 22.69
C ILE A 81 5.16 -10.32 22.54
N GLY A 82 6.27 -9.67 22.85
CA GLY A 82 6.48 -8.26 22.55
C GLY A 82 6.65 -8.07 21.06
N VAL A 83 5.96 -7.09 20.49
CA VAL A 83 6.05 -6.75 19.07
C VAL A 83 6.35 -5.27 18.92
N SER A 84 6.88 -4.88 17.74
CA SER A 84 7.10 -3.47 17.43
C SER A 84 5.81 -2.66 17.51
N SER A 85 5.93 -1.37 17.74
CA SER A 85 4.76 -0.47 17.75
C SER A 85 4.03 -0.46 16.42
N GLU A 86 4.76 -0.68 15.33
CA GLU A 86 4.23 -0.73 13.97
C GLU A 86 3.39 -1.99 13.73
N LEU A 87 3.92 -3.18 14.06
CA LEU A 87 3.15 -4.42 13.98
C LEU A 87 1.96 -4.40 14.94
N TYR A 88 2.16 -3.91 16.17
CA TYR A 88 1.07 -3.80 17.15
C TYR A 88 -0.06 -2.92 16.63
N SER A 89 0.25 -1.75 16.05
CA SER A 89 -0.75 -0.83 15.48
C SER A 89 -1.53 -1.46 14.32
N MET A 90 -0.83 -2.15 13.43
CA MET A 90 -1.45 -2.84 12.28
C MET A 90 -2.37 -3.99 12.75
N LEU A 91 -1.93 -4.78 13.71
CA LEU A 91 -2.76 -5.84 14.28
C LEU A 91 -3.99 -5.28 14.99
N LYS A 92 -3.84 -4.17 15.72
CA LYS A 92 -4.97 -3.49 16.37
C LYS A 92 -5.99 -3.01 15.34
N GLN A 93 -5.54 -2.33 14.29
CA GLN A 93 -6.40 -1.90 13.19
C GLN A 93 -7.10 -3.10 12.53
N SER A 94 -6.38 -4.19 12.33
CA SER A 94 -6.95 -5.44 11.78
C SER A 94 -8.07 -6.01 12.65
N VAL A 95 -7.90 -6.01 13.97
CA VAL A 95 -8.95 -6.45 14.92
C VAL A 95 -10.15 -5.51 14.87
N GLU A 96 -9.92 -4.21 14.77
CA GLU A 96 -11.00 -3.21 14.66
C GLU A 96 -11.80 -3.41 13.35
N ILE A 97 -11.13 -3.60 12.21
CA ILE A 97 -11.79 -3.87 10.92
C ILE A 97 -12.53 -5.22 10.97
N TYR A 98 -11.94 -6.26 11.56
CA TYR A 98 -12.62 -7.53 11.78
C TYR A 98 -13.95 -7.34 12.51
N GLN A 99 -13.97 -6.54 13.59
CA GLN A 99 -15.16 -6.26 14.37
C GLN A 99 -16.20 -5.42 13.59
N GLN A 100 -15.73 -4.38 12.87
CA GLN A 100 -16.61 -3.50 12.08
C GLN A 100 -17.26 -4.21 10.90
N THR A 101 -16.63 -5.27 10.41
CA THR A 101 -17.10 -6.04 9.26
C THR A 101 -17.77 -7.36 9.66
N ASP A 102 -18.08 -7.57 10.95
CA ASP A 102 -18.66 -8.82 11.46
C ASP A 102 -17.85 -10.06 11.00
N GLY A 103 -16.52 -9.93 10.88
CA GLY A 103 -15.61 -11.01 10.48
C GLY A 103 -15.51 -11.26 8.97
N TYR A 104 -16.12 -10.44 8.11
CA TYR A 104 -15.93 -10.54 6.67
C TYR A 104 -14.49 -10.19 6.24
N PHE A 105 -13.81 -9.32 6.97
CA PHE A 105 -12.37 -9.17 6.93
C PHE A 105 -11.75 -9.92 8.10
N ASP A 106 -10.94 -10.93 7.82
CA ASP A 106 -10.23 -11.68 8.87
C ASP A 106 -8.80 -12.03 8.44
N PRO A 107 -7.78 -11.31 8.92
CA PRO A 107 -6.39 -11.63 8.59
C PRO A 107 -5.87 -12.89 9.30
N GLY A 108 -6.63 -13.51 10.20
CA GLY A 108 -6.28 -14.77 10.85
C GLY A 108 -6.45 -16.01 9.96
N ILE A 109 -6.79 -15.85 8.67
CA ILE A 109 -7.03 -16.95 7.72
C ILE A 109 -5.76 -17.42 7.00
N GLY A 110 -4.56 -17.05 7.44
CA GLY A 110 -3.31 -17.39 6.75
C GLY A 110 -3.16 -18.87 6.44
N ARG A 111 -3.61 -19.76 7.32
CA ARG A 111 -3.60 -21.22 7.06
C ARG A 111 -4.47 -21.63 5.88
N LEU A 112 -5.60 -20.97 5.68
CA LEU A 112 -6.44 -21.20 4.50
C LEU A 112 -5.77 -20.68 3.24
N ILE A 113 -5.12 -19.50 3.31
CA ILE A 113 -4.35 -18.93 2.20
C ILE A 113 -3.23 -19.90 1.78
N ASP A 114 -2.48 -20.44 2.75
CA ASP A 114 -1.42 -21.44 2.50
C ASP A 114 -2.00 -22.73 1.92
N LEU A 115 -3.10 -23.22 2.47
CA LEU A 115 -3.78 -24.44 2.00
C LEU A 115 -4.23 -24.35 0.54
N TRP A 116 -4.69 -23.18 0.11
CA TRP A 116 -5.08 -22.93 -1.28
C TRP A 116 -3.92 -22.61 -2.21
N GLY A 117 -2.67 -22.58 -1.70
CA GLY A 117 -1.46 -22.34 -2.49
C GLY A 117 -1.16 -20.87 -2.78
N PHE A 118 -1.82 -19.93 -2.09
CA PHE A 118 -1.58 -18.49 -2.21
C PHE A 118 -0.59 -17.95 -1.18
N GLY A 119 -0.09 -18.77 -0.26
CA GLY A 119 0.91 -18.39 0.74
C GLY A 119 2.34 -18.66 0.29
N ALA A 120 3.30 -18.34 1.16
CA ALA A 120 4.75 -18.46 0.90
C ALA A 120 5.21 -19.89 0.58
N SER A 121 4.56 -20.91 1.12
CA SER A 121 4.82 -22.31 0.80
C SER A 121 4.45 -22.71 -0.63
N GLY A 122 3.63 -21.92 -1.31
CA GLY A 122 3.28 -21.99 -2.73
C GLY A 122 2.87 -23.37 -3.29
N GLY A 123 2.52 -23.40 -4.55
CA GLY A 123 2.66 -24.62 -5.36
C GLY A 123 1.55 -25.68 -5.29
N ARG A 124 0.48 -25.49 -4.52
CA ARG A 124 -0.64 -26.42 -4.59
C ARG A 124 -1.48 -26.16 -5.86
N THR A 125 -1.60 -27.16 -6.71
CA THR A 125 -2.41 -27.10 -7.95
C THR A 125 -3.77 -27.81 -7.81
N GLU A 126 -3.95 -28.59 -6.75
CA GLU A 126 -5.17 -29.37 -6.49
C GLU A 126 -6.09 -28.63 -5.50
N VAL A 127 -7.38 -28.72 -5.73
CA VAL A 127 -8.39 -28.23 -4.79
C VAL A 127 -8.25 -28.97 -3.45
N PRO A 128 -8.14 -28.29 -2.31
CA PRO A 128 -8.07 -28.92 -1.00
C PRO A 128 -9.30 -29.79 -0.71
N LYS A 129 -9.09 -30.88 0.02
CA LYS A 129 -10.20 -31.71 0.48
C LYS A 129 -11.01 -30.98 1.55
N ARG A 130 -12.28 -31.32 1.67
CA ARG A 130 -13.19 -30.72 2.64
C ARG A 130 -12.67 -30.81 4.08
N GLU A 131 -12.13 -31.98 4.45
CA GLU A 131 -11.59 -32.21 5.79
C GLU A 131 -10.36 -31.32 6.09
N GLU A 132 -9.50 -31.06 5.09
CA GLU A 132 -8.35 -30.15 5.20
C GLU A 132 -8.82 -28.70 5.39
N ILE A 133 -9.87 -28.29 4.68
CA ILE A 133 -10.46 -26.95 4.79
C ILE A 133 -11.07 -26.77 6.19
N GLU A 134 -11.88 -27.72 6.66
CA GLU A 134 -12.51 -27.69 7.98
C GLU A 134 -11.45 -27.61 9.08
N GLN A 135 -10.39 -28.40 9.01
CA GLN A 135 -9.28 -28.38 9.97
C GLN A 135 -8.51 -27.04 9.97
N ALA A 136 -8.24 -26.49 8.78
CA ALA A 136 -7.59 -25.19 8.67
C ALA A 136 -8.48 -24.07 9.21
N PHE A 137 -9.79 -24.13 8.96
CA PHE A 137 -10.76 -23.13 9.38
C PHE A 137 -10.92 -23.05 10.91
N GLU A 138 -10.87 -24.17 11.62
CA GLU A 138 -11.01 -24.20 13.10
C GLU A 138 -10.03 -23.27 13.84
N ASN A 139 -8.84 -23.02 13.26
CA ASN A 139 -7.80 -22.16 13.81
C ASN A 139 -7.58 -20.89 12.97
N SER A 140 -8.53 -20.52 12.13
CA SER A 140 -8.40 -19.38 11.21
C SER A 140 -9.30 -18.23 11.65
N SER A 141 -8.86 -17.45 12.62
CA SER A 141 -9.49 -16.15 12.92
C SER A 141 -8.62 -15.29 13.81
N ILE A 142 -8.56 -13.98 13.51
CA ILE A 142 -7.86 -12.98 14.32
C ILE A 142 -8.48 -12.83 15.73
N ARG A 143 -9.72 -13.24 15.93
CA ARG A 143 -10.38 -13.24 17.26
C ARG A 143 -9.62 -14.03 18.35
N TYR A 144 -8.70 -14.91 17.93
CA TYR A 144 -7.84 -15.68 18.84
C TYR A 144 -6.53 -14.97 19.18
N LEU A 145 -6.37 -13.71 18.76
CA LEU A 145 -5.28 -12.84 19.14
C LEU A 145 -5.72 -11.94 20.30
N LEU A 146 -5.02 -12.03 21.42
CA LEU A 146 -5.16 -11.08 22.53
C LEU A 146 -4.06 -10.04 22.42
N MET A 147 -4.36 -8.80 22.81
CA MET A 147 -3.45 -7.67 22.70
C MET A 147 -3.46 -6.85 24.00
N GLU A 148 -2.27 -6.56 24.55
CA GLU A 148 -2.11 -5.78 25.77
C GLU A 148 -0.72 -5.13 25.81
N ASP A 149 -0.68 -3.82 26.03
CA ASP A 149 0.54 -3.04 26.30
C ASP A 149 1.75 -3.35 25.39
N GLY A 150 1.53 -3.34 24.07
CA GLY A 150 2.58 -3.62 23.07
C GLY A 150 2.96 -5.10 22.94
N ARG A 151 2.21 -6.01 23.58
CA ARG A 151 2.38 -7.46 23.48
C ARG A 151 1.14 -8.09 22.89
N VAL A 152 1.34 -9.23 22.26
CA VAL A 152 0.26 -10.02 21.66
C VAL A 152 0.38 -11.49 22.10
N LYS A 153 -0.74 -12.19 22.14
CA LYS A 153 -0.80 -13.61 22.51
C LYS A 153 -1.82 -14.32 21.64
N LYS A 154 -1.37 -15.38 20.99
CA LYS A 154 -2.27 -16.28 20.27
C LYS A 154 -2.85 -17.30 21.25
N THR A 155 -4.18 -17.37 21.35
CA THR A 155 -4.88 -18.39 22.16
C THR A 155 -5.14 -19.69 21.39
N ARG A 156 -4.90 -19.67 20.08
CA ARG A 156 -4.89 -20.84 19.18
C ARG A 156 -3.74 -20.70 18.18
N ASN A 157 -3.39 -21.79 17.53
CA ASN A 157 -2.34 -21.78 16.51
C ASN A 157 -2.84 -21.14 15.19
N ILE A 158 -3.20 -19.85 15.28
CA ILE A 158 -3.58 -19.05 14.09
C ILE A 158 -2.33 -18.71 13.27
N HIS A 159 -2.55 -18.47 11.98
CA HIS A 159 -1.56 -17.90 11.07
C HIS A 159 -2.11 -16.58 10.52
N ILE A 160 -1.47 -15.47 10.86
CA ILE A 160 -1.88 -14.13 10.49
C ILE A 160 -1.26 -13.79 9.14
N ASN A 161 -2.07 -13.26 8.22
CA ASN A 161 -1.64 -12.75 6.93
C ASN A 161 -2.21 -11.34 6.73
N LEU A 162 -1.31 -10.36 6.63
CA LEU A 162 -1.67 -8.94 6.50
C LEU A 162 -1.70 -8.44 5.06
N SER A 163 -1.58 -9.32 4.04
CA SER A 163 -1.50 -8.91 2.64
C SER A 163 -2.68 -8.06 2.16
N ALA A 164 -3.86 -8.22 2.80
CA ALA A 164 -5.05 -7.45 2.45
C ALA A 164 -5.01 -5.98 2.87
N ILE A 165 -4.09 -5.59 3.79
CA ILE A 165 -3.99 -4.20 4.27
C ILE A 165 -2.57 -3.64 4.20
N ALA A 166 -1.55 -4.49 4.12
CA ALA A 166 -0.15 -4.06 4.16
C ALA A 166 0.25 -3.19 2.97
N LYS A 167 -0.31 -3.43 1.78
CA LYS A 167 -0.03 -2.59 0.61
C LYS A 167 -0.63 -1.20 0.74
N GLY A 168 -1.88 -1.10 1.21
CA GLY A 168 -2.51 0.18 1.52
C GLY A 168 -1.71 0.98 2.56
N TYR A 169 -1.24 0.30 3.61
CA TYR A 169 -0.34 0.91 4.58
C TYR A 169 0.97 1.41 3.95
N ALA A 170 1.58 0.64 3.06
CA ALA A 170 2.80 1.04 2.37
C ALA A 170 2.60 2.28 1.50
N VAL A 171 1.49 2.35 0.77
CA VAL A 171 1.10 3.53 -0.03
C VAL A 171 0.94 4.77 0.86
N ASP A 172 0.29 4.63 2.01
CA ASP A 172 0.11 5.71 2.98
C ASP A 172 1.44 6.20 3.56
N GLU A 173 2.35 5.30 3.91
CA GLU A 173 3.67 5.64 4.45
C GLU A 173 4.55 6.33 3.40
N VAL A 174 4.56 5.85 2.17
CA VAL A 174 5.26 6.52 1.06
C VAL A 174 4.68 7.91 0.81
N ALA A 175 3.36 8.04 0.76
CA ALA A 175 2.68 9.32 0.61
C ALA A 175 3.02 10.29 1.77
N ARG A 176 3.15 9.77 3.00
CA ARG A 176 3.58 10.56 4.17
C ARG A 176 5.00 11.08 4.00
N LEU A 177 5.94 10.25 3.55
CA LEU A 177 7.34 10.65 3.30
C LEU A 177 7.41 11.74 2.22
N ILE A 178 6.68 11.57 1.13
CA ILE A 178 6.62 12.57 0.04
C ILE A 178 6.08 13.91 0.56
N LYS A 179 4.99 13.88 1.35
CA LYS A 179 4.46 15.09 2.00
C LYS A 179 5.46 15.77 2.93
N MET A 180 6.21 14.98 3.70
CA MET A 180 7.24 15.52 4.62
C MET A 180 8.40 16.17 3.88
N SER A 181 8.69 15.78 2.63
CA SER A 181 9.67 16.43 1.75
C SER A 181 9.15 17.72 1.13
N GLY A 182 7.93 18.18 1.48
CA GLY A 182 7.33 19.42 0.98
C GLY A 182 6.57 19.30 -0.32
N ILE A 183 6.57 18.13 -0.95
CA ILE A 183 5.86 17.85 -2.21
C ILE A 183 4.35 17.87 -1.98
N LYS A 184 3.63 18.60 -2.82
CA LYS A 184 2.18 18.84 -2.66
C LYS A 184 1.32 18.17 -3.73
N ASN A 185 1.93 17.82 -4.86
CA ASN A 185 1.23 17.22 -5.99
C ASN A 185 1.91 15.91 -6.35
N PHE A 186 1.28 14.79 -6.04
CA PHE A 186 1.83 13.47 -6.31
C PHE A 186 0.74 12.40 -6.44
N LEU A 187 1.11 11.30 -7.09
CA LEU A 187 0.35 10.06 -7.15
C LEU A 187 1.31 8.92 -6.83
N VAL A 188 0.95 8.10 -5.86
CA VAL A 188 1.65 6.87 -5.45
C VAL A 188 0.77 5.69 -5.80
N GLU A 189 1.35 4.69 -6.43
CA GLU A 189 0.71 3.39 -6.72
C GLU A 189 1.65 2.27 -6.28
N ILE A 190 1.14 1.28 -5.56
CA ILE A 190 1.86 0.06 -5.17
C ILE A 190 0.93 -1.15 -5.35
N GLY A 191 1.15 -1.93 -6.39
CA GLY A 191 0.40 -3.17 -6.65
C GLY A 191 -1.11 -2.99 -6.73
N GLY A 192 -1.58 -1.86 -7.28
CA GLY A 192 -2.98 -1.53 -7.47
C GLY A 192 -3.60 -0.63 -6.39
N GLU A 193 -2.98 -0.49 -5.22
CA GLU A 193 -3.38 0.49 -4.20
C GLU A 193 -2.83 1.87 -4.54
N VAL A 194 -3.66 2.91 -4.45
CA VAL A 194 -3.35 4.27 -4.94
C VAL A 194 -3.66 5.34 -3.91
N VAL A 195 -2.74 6.28 -3.75
CA VAL A 195 -2.96 7.56 -3.06
C VAL A 195 -2.57 8.72 -3.98
N ALA A 196 -3.45 9.70 -4.10
CA ALA A 196 -3.18 10.94 -4.82
C ALA A 196 -3.33 12.15 -3.90
N LEU A 197 -2.46 13.14 -4.07
CA LEU A 197 -2.57 14.44 -3.42
C LEU A 197 -2.37 15.57 -4.43
N GLY A 198 -3.13 16.66 -4.23
CA GLY A 198 -3.04 17.83 -5.09
C GLY A 198 -3.59 17.56 -6.48
N ASN A 199 -2.90 18.05 -7.51
CA ASN A 199 -3.37 17.97 -8.90
C ASN A 199 -2.23 17.66 -9.87
N ASN A 200 -2.59 17.26 -11.09
CA ASN A 200 -1.68 17.07 -12.20
C ASN A 200 -1.72 18.30 -13.12
N ARG A 201 -0.87 19.31 -12.85
CA ARG A 201 -0.78 20.55 -13.63
C ARG A 201 -2.12 21.31 -13.74
N GLY A 202 -2.87 21.38 -12.64
CA GLY A 202 -4.17 22.02 -12.57
C GLY A 202 -5.38 21.12 -12.87
N ASP A 203 -5.14 19.90 -13.37
CA ASP A 203 -6.17 18.89 -13.61
C ASP A 203 -6.17 17.82 -12.49
N ASP A 204 -7.25 17.05 -12.40
CA ASP A 204 -7.30 15.88 -11.52
C ASP A 204 -6.30 14.80 -11.97
N TRP A 205 -5.80 14.00 -11.02
CA TRP A 205 -5.09 12.77 -11.32
C TRP A 205 -6.03 11.78 -11.99
N ILE A 206 -5.53 11.06 -13.00
CA ILE A 206 -6.31 10.07 -13.74
C ILE A 206 -5.73 8.68 -13.51
N VAL A 207 -6.55 7.78 -12.98
CA VAL A 207 -6.20 6.38 -12.75
C VAL A 207 -7.16 5.49 -13.51
N GLY A 208 -6.61 4.54 -14.25
CA GLY A 208 -7.38 3.55 -14.98
C GLY A 208 -7.50 2.26 -14.18
N VAL A 209 -8.71 1.70 -14.09
CA VAL A 209 -8.92 0.37 -13.53
C VAL A 209 -8.77 -0.67 -14.64
N GLU A 210 -7.78 -1.54 -14.52
CA GLU A 210 -7.52 -2.59 -15.51
C GLU A 210 -8.59 -3.69 -15.47
N ARG A 211 -8.85 -4.25 -16.64
CA ARG A 211 -9.71 -5.42 -16.75
C ARG A 211 -8.90 -6.71 -16.58
N PRO A 212 -9.44 -7.73 -15.87
CA PRO A 212 -8.72 -8.98 -15.64
C PRO A 212 -8.37 -9.76 -16.91
N ASP A 213 -9.06 -9.46 -18.04
CA ASP A 213 -8.91 -10.21 -19.29
C ASP A 213 -7.98 -9.55 -20.32
N ASN A 214 -7.41 -8.38 -20.03
CA ASN A 214 -6.50 -7.59 -20.88
C ASN A 214 -6.98 -7.43 -22.35
N LYS A 215 -8.29 -7.57 -22.63
CA LYS A 215 -8.84 -7.65 -23.99
C LYS A 215 -9.51 -6.38 -24.49
N ALA A 216 -9.60 -5.35 -23.69
CA ALA A 216 -10.24 -4.10 -24.06
C ALA A 216 -9.55 -2.88 -23.41
N PRO A 217 -9.70 -1.66 -23.99
CA PRO A 217 -9.21 -0.46 -23.33
C PRO A 217 -9.83 -0.31 -21.94
N ILE A 218 -9.11 0.37 -21.06
CA ILE A 218 -9.48 0.62 -19.66
C ILE A 218 -10.95 1.08 -19.57
N PRO A 219 -11.83 0.30 -18.93
CA PRO A 219 -13.27 0.60 -18.99
C PRO A 219 -13.72 1.64 -17.98
N ILE A 220 -12.92 1.85 -16.91
CA ILE A 220 -13.23 2.77 -15.83
C ILE A 220 -12.04 3.69 -15.63
N VAL A 221 -12.29 4.98 -15.67
CA VAL A 221 -11.31 6.04 -15.40
C VAL A 221 -11.76 6.78 -14.16
N LEU A 222 -10.92 6.79 -13.14
CA LEU A 222 -11.14 7.53 -11.92
C LEU A 222 -10.40 8.86 -11.98
N LYS A 223 -11.04 9.93 -11.56
CA LYS A 223 -10.43 11.24 -11.38
C LYS A 223 -10.21 11.48 -9.90
N LEU A 224 -8.96 11.66 -9.50
CA LEU A 224 -8.53 11.76 -8.12
C LEU A 224 -7.89 13.10 -7.84
N SER A 225 -8.31 13.81 -6.80
CA SER A 225 -7.66 15.06 -6.36
C SER A 225 -7.23 15.01 -4.88
N LEU A 226 -7.85 14.16 -4.08
CA LEU A 226 -7.59 13.95 -2.65
C LEU A 226 -8.25 12.63 -2.23
N ILE A 227 -7.74 11.49 -2.69
CA ILE A 227 -8.43 10.21 -2.42
C ILE A 227 -7.44 9.09 -2.22
N HIS A 228 -7.76 8.22 -1.23
CA HIS A 228 -7.28 6.86 -1.11
C HIS A 228 -8.21 5.92 -1.88
N ILE A 229 -7.65 5.01 -2.65
CA ILE A 229 -8.34 3.85 -3.22
C ILE A 229 -7.56 2.62 -2.84
#